data_d25a20b1f1a4f5d95672e57af947dc6d
#
_entry.id   d25a20b1f1a4f5d95672e57af947dc6d
#
_cell.length_a   1.000
_cell.length_b   1.000
_cell.length_c   1.000
_cell.angle_alpha   90.00
_cell.angle_beta   90.00
_cell.angle_gamma   90.00
#
_symmetry.space_group_name_H-M   'P 1'
#
loop_
_entity.id
_entity.type
_entity.pdbx_description
1 polymer ?
#
loop_
_entity_poly.entity_id
_entity_poly.type
_entity_poly.pdbx_seq_one_letter_code
_entity_poly.pdbx_strand_id
1 'polypeptide(L)'
;FEEFNIAIPSYIKIIEPKGFLEFLSLELKAKLILTDSGGVQEEACILKIPCITLRENTERPETVQVGSNKLVGTDPIRILEGVKEMIGIKRNWINPFGEGNTAKKIIEHIKNENL
;
A
#
# COMPACT_ATOMS: atom_id res chain seq x y z
N PHE A 1 1.06 -19.94 -1.51
CA PHE A 1 1.85 -20.38 -2.67
C PHE A 1 2.15 -21.87 -2.63
N GLU A 2 2.41 -22.41 -1.45
CA GLU A 2 2.71 -23.83 -1.32
C GLU A 2 1.52 -24.71 -1.76
N GLU A 3 0.30 -24.29 -1.48
CA GLU A 3 -0.92 -25.01 -1.83
C GLU A 3 -1.09 -25.21 -3.35
N PHE A 4 -0.51 -24.31 -4.13
CA PHE A 4 -0.64 -24.31 -5.58
C PHE A 4 0.64 -24.74 -6.30
N ASN A 5 1.66 -25.17 -5.56
CA ASN A 5 2.97 -25.52 -6.13
C ASN A 5 3.57 -24.43 -7.02
N ILE A 6 3.33 -23.19 -6.68
CA ILE A 6 3.85 -22.06 -7.44
C ILE A 6 5.26 -21.77 -6.98
N ALA A 7 6.21 -21.78 -7.91
CA ALA A 7 7.59 -21.42 -7.62
C ALA A 7 7.69 -19.90 -7.35
N ILE A 8 8.35 -19.55 -6.25
CA ILE A 8 8.54 -18.14 -5.88
C ILE A 8 9.89 -17.69 -6.43
N PRO A 9 9.92 -16.65 -7.29
CA PRO A 9 11.18 -16.13 -7.81
C PRO A 9 12.10 -15.65 -6.68
N SER A 10 13.41 -15.76 -6.88
CA SER A 10 14.40 -15.40 -5.86
C SER A 10 14.37 -13.93 -5.46
N TYR A 11 13.87 -13.06 -6.32
CA TYR A 11 13.77 -11.62 -6.02
C TYR A 11 12.53 -11.26 -5.18
N ILE A 12 11.65 -12.23 -4.90
CA ILE A 12 10.50 -12.03 -4.02
C ILE A 12 10.89 -12.57 -2.64
N LYS A 13 10.79 -11.70 -1.64
CA LYS A 13 11.10 -12.06 -0.26
C LYS A 13 9.80 -12.31 0.50
N ILE A 14 9.65 -13.51 1.03
CA ILE A 14 8.51 -13.85 1.88
C ILE A 14 8.94 -13.60 3.32
N ILE A 15 8.13 -12.85 4.06
CA ILE A 15 8.42 -12.56 5.47
C ILE A 15 7.26 -13.02 6.34
N GLU A 16 7.57 -13.28 7.61
CA GLU A 16 6.53 -13.60 8.59
C GLU A 16 5.73 -12.34 8.93
N PRO A 17 4.48 -12.52 9.42
CA PRO A 17 3.69 -11.38 9.88
C PRO A 17 4.47 -10.54 10.89
N LYS A 18 4.40 -9.22 10.73
CA LYS A 18 5.11 -8.27 11.57
C LYS A 18 4.16 -7.58 12.53
N GLY A 19 4.71 -7.04 13.61
CA GLY A 19 3.94 -6.18 14.49
C GLY A 19 3.52 -4.90 13.79
N PHE A 20 2.62 -4.16 14.41
CA PHE A 20 2.00 -2.99 13.81
C PHE A 20 3.02 -1.94 13.33
N LEU A 21 3.95 -1.56 14.19
CA LEU A 21 4.96 -0.53 13.83
C LEU A 21 5.94 -1.02 12.78
N GLU A 22 6.34 -2.28 12.85
CA GLU A 22 7.24 -2.86 11.84
C GLU A 22 6.57 -2.90 10.48
N PHE A 23 5.29 -3.25 10.43
CA PHE A 23 4.52 -3.29 9.19
C PHE A 23 4.39 -1.89 8.60
N LEU A 24 4.07 -0.89 9.42
CA LEU A 24 4.00 0.50 8.97
C LEU A 24 5.34 0.99 8.44
N SER A 25 6.43 0.56 9.05
CA SER A 25 7.77 0.90 8.57
C SER A 25 8.03 0.34 7.18
N LEU A 26 7.61 -0.91 6.93
CA LEU A 26 7.73 -1.51 5.60
C LEU A 26 6.89 -0.76 4.58
N GLU A 27 5.66 -0.38 4.95
CA GLU A 27 4.79 0.41 4.07
C GLU A 27 5.44 1.75 3.72
N LEU A 28 5.97 2.43 4.71
CA LEU A 28 6.59 3.75 4.52
C LEU A 28 7.79 3.70 3.57
N LYS A 29 8.52 2.59 3.55
CA LYS A 29 9.67 2.41 2.67
C LYS A 29 9.30 1.89 1.29
N ALA A 30 8.07 1.47 1.09
CA ALA A 30 7.64 0.91 -0.18
C ALA A 30 7.51 2.01 -1.25
N LYS A 31 7.76 1.65 -2.49
CA LYS A 31 7.49 2.53 -3.64
C LYS A 31 6.05 2.40 -4.11
N LEU A 32 5.45 1.25 -3.83
CA LEU A 32 4.10 0.92 -4.25
C LEU A 32 3.63 -0.24 -3.38
N ILE A 33 2.35 -0.25 -3.03
CA ILE A 33 1.75 -1.32 -2.23
C ILE A 33 0.64 -1.96 -3.04
N LEU A 34 0.64 -3.30 -3.11
CA LEU A 34 -0.44 -4.07 -3.71
C LEU A 34 -1.15 -4.83 -2.59
N THR A 35 -2.46 -4.68 -2.49
CA THR A 35 -3.21 -5.27 -1.38
C THR A 35 -4.67 -5.49 -1.74
N ASP A 36 -5.36 -6.33 -0.98
CA ASP A 36 -6.81 -6.45 -1.00
C ASP A 36 -7.45 -5.95 0.31
N SER A 37 -6.65 -5.44 1.22
CA SER A 37 -7.08 -5.02 2.56
C SER A 37 -7.48 -3.54 2.60
N GLY A 38 -8.68 -3.25 3.13
CA GLY A 38 -9.14 -1.88 3.34
C GLY A 38 -8.25 -1.08 4.28
N GLY A 39 -7.79 -1.72 5.36
CA GLY A 39 -6.90 -1.09 6.33
C GLY A 39 -5.57 -0.66 5.71
N VAL A 40 -4.98 -1.52 4.88
CA VAL A 40 -3.72 -1.22 4.20
C VAL A 40 -3.91 -0.08 3.19
N GLN A 41 -5.03 -0.04 2.48
CA GLN A 41 -5.35 1.06 1.57
C GLN A 41 -5.37 2.40 2.29
N GLU A 42 -6.00 2.44 3.46
CA GLU A 42 -6.07 3.63 4.29
C GLU A 42 -4.69 4.04 4.80
N GLU A 43 -3.93 3.10 5.33
CA GLU A 43 -2.57 3.34 5.82
C GLU A 43 -1.66 3.88 4.72
N ALA A 44 -1.68 3.24 3.55
CA ALA A 44 -0.89 3.68 2.41
C ALA A 44 -1.24 5.11 2.01
N CYS A 45 -2.53 5.44 1.99
CA CYS A 45 -3.00 6.79 1.67
C CYS A 45 -2.45 7.81 2.65
N ILE A 46 -2.55 7.52 3.93
CA ILE A 46 -2.06 8.40 5.01
C ILE A 46 -0.54 8.59 4.92
N LEU A 47 0.19 7.52 4.64
CA LEU A 47 1.65 7.55 4.56
C LEU A 47 2.17 8.08 3.22
N LYS A 48 1.28 8.43 2.30
CA LYS A 48 1.63 8.95 0.97
C LYS A 48 2.36 7.91 0.12
N ILE A 49 1.93 6.66 0.20
CA ILE A 49 2.45 5.58 -0.63
C ILE A 49 1.38 5.17 -1.64
N PRO A 50 1.69 5.15 -2.94
CA PRO A 50 0.71 4.71 -3.94
C PRO A 50 0.29 3.27 -3.69
N CYS A 51 -0.99 2.99 -3.93
CA CYS A 51 -1.58 1.70 -3.63
C CYS A 51 -2.35 1.16 -4.82
N ILE A 52 -2.29 -0.15 -5.02
CA ILE A 52 -3.10 -0.86 -5.99
C ILE A 52 -3.92 -1.88 -5.22
N THR A 53 -5.22 -1.86 -5.43
CA THR A 53 -6.14 -2.78 -4.76
C THR A 53 -6.52 -3.90 -5.72
N LEU A 54 -6.28 -5.14 -5.29
CA LEU A 54 -6.52 -6.35 -6.08
C LEU A 54 -7.97 -6.79 -5.94
N ARG A 55 -8.90 -5.85 -6.15
CA ARG A 55 -10.36 -6.05 -6.05
C ARG A 55 -11.05 -5.16 -7.08
N GLU A 56 -12.30 -5.50 -7.40
CA GLU A 56 -13.13 -4.67 -8.26
C GLU A 56 -13.79 -3.52 -7.51
N ASN A 57 -13.88 -3.61 -6.18
CA ASN A 57 -14.45 -2.57 -5.34
C ASN A 57 -13.59 -2.32 -4.11
N THR A 58 -13.90 -1.26 -3.37
CA THR A 58 -13.21 -0.95 -2.13
C THR A 58 -14.17 -0.37 -1.10
N GLU A 59 -13.89 -0.61 0.17
CA GLU A 59 -14.57 -0.01 1.31
C GLU A 59 -13.95 1.35 1.66
N ARG A 60 -12.93 1.77 0.92
CA ARG A 60 -12.23 3.05 1.11
C ARG A 60 -12.24 3.86 -0.17
N PRO A 61 -13.43 4.25 -0.68
CA PRO A 61 -13.53 4.98 -1.95
C PRO A 61 -12.77 6.31 -1.94
N GLU A 62 -12.58 6.91 -0.77
CA GLU A 62 -11.84 8.15 -0.62
C GLU A 62 -10.41 8.03 -1.17
N THR A 63 -9.77 6.86 -1.01
CA THR A 63 -8.41 6.64 -1.51
C THR A 63 -8.36 6.67 -3.03
N VAL A 64 -9.40 6.18 -3.69
CA VAL A 64 -9.50 6.23 -5.14
C VAL A 64 -9.77 7.67 -5.60
N GLN A 65 -10.64 8.37 -4.90
CA GLN A 65 -11.02 9.74 -5.24
C GLN A 65 -9.83 10.70 -5.21
N VAL A 66 -8.94 10.55 -4.23
CA VAL A 66 -7.75 11.41 -4.15
C VAL A 66 -6.61 10.92 -5.05
N GLY A 67 -6.76 9.77 -5.69
CA GLY A 67 -5.76 9.25 -6.62
C GLY A 67 -4.65 8.42 -5.98
N SER A 68 -4.74 8.11 -4.70
CA SER A 68 -3.72 7.32 -4.01
C SER A 68 -3.84 5.83 -4.26
N ASN A 69 -4.99 5.36 -4.73
CA ASN A 69 -5.31 3.95 -4.87
C ASN A 69 -6.01 3.70 -6.20
N LYS A 70 -5.67 2.59 -6.85
CA LYS A 70 -6.30 2.16 -8.10
C LYS A 70 -6.83 0.75 -7.95
N LEU A 71 -8.08 0.54 -8.33
CA LEU A 71 -8.70 -0.79 -8.33
C LEU A 71 -8.35 -1.50 -9.64
N VAL A 72 -7.77 -2.68 -9.56
CA VAL A 72 -7.34 -3.43 -10.74
C VAL A 72 -7.93 -4.85 -10.82
N GLY A 73 -8.71 -5.25 -9.82
CA GLY A 73 -9.23 -6.61 -9.79
C GLY A 73 -8.10 -7.63 -9.68
N THR A 74 -8.30 -8.78 -10.30
CA THR A 74 -7.32 -9.88 -10.25
C THR A 74 -6.76 -10.25 -11.63
N ASP A 75 -7.09 -9.48 -12.66
CA ASP A 75 -6.56 -9.70 -14.01
C ASP A 75 -5.09 -9.29 -14.06
N PRO A 76 -4.17 -10.21 -14.44
CA PRO A 76 -2.74 -9.90 -14.50
C PRO A 76 -2.39 -8.71 -15.39
N ILE A 77 -3.08 -8.54 -16.51
CA ILE A 77 -2.81 -7.41 -17.42
C ILE A 77 -3.17 -6.09 -16.76
N ARG A 78 -4.33 -6.02 -16.11
CA ARG A 78 -4.76 -4.83 -15.38
C ARG A 78 -3.83 -4.52 -14.21
N ILE A 79 -3.34 -5.55 -13.53
CA ILE A 79 -2.38 -5.38 -12.43
C ILE A 79 -1.08 -4.75 -12.96
N LEU A 80 -0.53 -5.28 -14.06
CA LEU A 80 0.70 -4.73 -14.64
C LEU A 80 0.51 -3.30 -15.11
N GLU A 81 -0.59 -2.99 -15.76
CA GLU A 81 -0.88 -1.63 -16.22
C GLU A 81 -1.01 -0.68 -15.02
N GLY A 82 -1.69 -1.13 -13.96
CA GLY A 82 -1.83 -0.37 -12.73
C GLY A 82 -0.49 -0.08 -12.07
N VAL A 83 0.40 -1.07 -12.03
CA VAL A 83 1.75 -0.89 -11.46
C VAL A 83 2.50 0.19 -12.23
N LYS A 84 2.49 0.12 -13.57
CA LYS A 84 3.18 1.10 -14.41
C LYS A 84 2.63 2.51 -14.21
N GLU A 85 1.31 2.62 -14.07
CA GLU A 85 0.66 3.92 -13.85
C GLU A 85 0.98 4.48 -12.47
N MET A 86 0.82 3.66 -11.43
CA MET A 86 0.86 4.15 -10.05
C MET A 86 2.25 4.35 -9.48
N ILE A 87 3.25 3.61 -9.98
CA ILE A 87 4.58 3.67 -9.39
C ILE A 87 5.26 5.03 -9.59
N GLY A 88 4.85 5.79 -10.59
CA GLY A 88 5.43 7.09 -10.93
C GLY A 88 4.55 8.29 -10.59
N ILE A 89 3.42 8.11 -9.92
CA ILE A 89 2.54 9.23 -9.61
C ILE A 89 3.15 10.15 -8.56
N LYS A 90 2.71 11.41 -8.57
CA LYS A 90 3.10 12.36 -7.53
C LYS A 90 2.37 12.03 -6.24
N ARG A 91 3.09 12.04 -5.13
CA ARG A 91 2.56 11.69 -3.80
C ARG A 91 2.07 12.93 -3.07
N ASN A 92 1.23 13.72 -3.72
CA ASN A 92 0.81 15.02 -3.21
C ASN A 92 -0.69 15.13 -2.96
N TRP A 93 -1.39 14.00 -2.88
CA TRP A 93 -2.81 14.02 -2.57
C TRP A 93 -3.06 14.48 -1.13
N ILE A 94 -4.24 15.04 -0.91
CA ILE A 94 -4.67 15.46 0.42
C ILE A 94 -5.22 14.23 1.15
N ASN A 95 -4.80 14.04 2.40
CA ASN A 95 -5.27 12.92 3.22
C ASN A 95 -6.78 13.07 3.50
N PRO A 96 -7.64 12.17 2.96
CA PRO A 96 -9.07 12.27 3.16
C PRO A 96 -9.56 11.79 4.53
N PHE A 97 -8.67 11.23 5.36
CA PHE A 97 -9.01 10.65 6.65
C PHE A 97 -8.75 11.62 7.82
N GLY A 98 -8.53 12.91 7.53
CA GLY A 98 -8.39 13.94 8.53
C GLY A 98 -7.02 14.57 8.58
N GLU A 99 -6.83 15.44 9.57
CA GLU A 99 -5.59 16.18 9.74
C GLU A 99 -4.41 15.26 10.00
N GLY A 100 -3.28 15.63 9.46
CA GLY A 100 -2.10 14.79 9.47
C GLY A 100 -1.41 14.60 10.81
N ASN A 101 -1.98 15.06 11.93
CA ASN A 101 -1.31 14.96 13.24
C ASN A 101 -1.06 13.50 13.64
N THR A 102 -2.06 12.62 13.48
CA THR A 102 -1.90 11.22 13.81
C THR A 102 -0.89 10.55 12.88
N ALA A 103 -1.03 10.79 11.57
CA ALA A 103 -0.10 10.25 10.57
C ALA A 103 1.31 10.76 10.82
N LYS A 104 1.46 12.05 11.09
CA LYS A 104 2.75 12.65 11.36
C LYS A 104 3.41 12.03 12.59
N LYS A 105 2.65 11.84 13.67
CA LYS A 105 3.14 11.17 14.87
C LYS A 105 3.60 9.76 14.62
N ILE A 106 2.86 9.00 13.82
CA ILE A 106 3.22 7.64 13.45
C ILE A 106 4.54 7.64 12.67
N ILE A 107 4.67 8.51 11.68
CA ILE A 107 5.87 8.63 10.86
C ILE A 107 7.08 9.01 11.71
N GLU A 108 6.93 9.99 12.58
CA GLU A 108 8.00 10.41 13.48
C GLU A 108 8.43 9.28 14.41
N HIS A 109 7.47 8.54 14.95
CA HIS A 109 7.75 7.41 15.82
C HIS A 109 8.56 6.33 15.09
N ILE A 110 8.15 5.99 13.85
CA ILE A 110 8.85 5.01 13.03
C ILE A 110 10.30 5.45 12.77
N LYS A 111 10.50 6.72 12.42
CA LYS A 111 11.83 7.27 12.15
C LYS A 111 12.72 7.25 13.39
N ASN A 112 12.16 7.59 14.54
CA ASN A 112 12.91 7.63 15.80
C ASN A 112 13.32 6.23 16.26
N GLU A 113 12.49 5.23 15.96
CA GLU A 113 12.79 3.83 16.31
C GLU A 113 13.72 3.15 15.32
N ASN A 114 14.10 3.81 14.23
CA ASN A 114 14.95 3.23 13.18
C ASN A 114 14.38 1.95 12.56
N LEU A 115 13.09 1.87 12.45
CA LEU A 115 12.41 0.70 11.89
C LEU A 115 12.45 0.66 10.37
#